data_2aab5e35ca96ddcd93e7fbce2092f702
#
_entry.id   2aab5e35ca96ddcd93e7fbce2092f702
#
_cell.length_a   1.000
_cell.length_b   1.000
_cell.length_c   1.000
_cell.angle_alpha   90.00
_cell.angle_beta   90.00
_cell.angle_gamma   90.00
#
_symmetry.space_group_name_H-M   'P 1'
#
loop_
_entity.id
_entity.type
_entity.pdbx_description
1 polymer ?
#
loop_
_entity_poly.entity_id
_entity_poly.type
_entity_poly.pdbx_seq_one_letter_code
_entity_poly.pdbx_strand_id
1 'polypeptide(L)'
;MNTLYWLVTITDRPTTDAFLKLYKSFGVDVSLRTVGAGTAVQETLSTLGLEKTEKAVLFAIITADSWPRIQKALRRQMRIDVPGTGIAFIVPVSSIGGKRALLFLTEHQTLELKEESTLKDTRYDLLLVIANQGYTGSIMDAARAAGAGGGTVIHAKGTGMEGAARFMGIDLVNEKELVLIVSRTSEKNAIMKAIMDNADKKAGSIVFSLPEIGRAHV
;
A
#
# COMPACT_ATOMS: atom_id res chain seq x y z
N MET A 1 -6.64 20.76 0.92
CA MET A 1 -6.04 19.65 1.68
C MET A 1 -5.54 18.63 0.69
N ASN A 2 -4.24 18.54 0.48
CA ASN A 2 -3.73 17.45 -0.33
C ASN A 2 -3.39 16.28 0.56
N THR A 3 -4.42 15.52 0.80
CA THR A 3 -4.32 14.26 1.52
C THR A 3 -3.86 13.20 0.53
N LEU A 4 -2.87 12.42 0.93
CA LEU A 4 -2.52 11.19 0.23
C LEU A 4 -3.41 10.06 0.74
N TYR A 5 -3.75 9.17 -0.16
CA TYR A 5 -4.51 7.98 0.17
C TYR A 5 -3.74 6.72 -0.23
N TRP A 6 -3.84 5.74 0.61
CA TRP A 6 -3.50 4.37 0.27
C TRP A 6 -4.71 3.74 -0.42
N LEU A 7 -4.60 3.53 -1.72
CA LEU A 7 -5.60 2.86 -2.54
C LEU A 7 -5.39 1.35 -2.43
N VAL A 8 -6.42 0.66 -2.01
CA VAL A 8 -6.48 -0.81 -1.99
C VAL A 8 -7.54 -1.26 -2.98
N THR A 9 -7.19 -2.20 -3.86
CA THR A 9 -8.11 -2.81 -4.82
C THR A 9 -8.01 -4.31 -4.72
N ILE A 10 -9.16 -4.97 -4.56
CA ILE A 10 -9.29 -6.43 -4.55
C ILE A 10 -10.09 -6.82 -5.78
N THR A 11 -9.52 -7.64 -6.64
CA THR A 11 -10.15 -8.04 -7.90
C THR A 11 -9.78 -9.49 -8.24
N ASP A 12 -10.37 -10.05 -9.29
CA ASP A 12 -9.97 -11.36 -9.80
C ASP A 12 -8.57 -11.28 -10.45
N ARG A 13 -7.76 -12.31 -10.24
CA ARG A 13 -6.39 -12.36 -10.74
C ARG A 13 -6.28 -12.07 -12.25
N PRO A 14 -7.14 -12.60 -13.14
CA PRO A 14 -7.06 -12.34 -14.58
C PRO A 14 -7.31 -10.87 -14.97
N THR A 15 -8.04 -10.10 -14.14
CA THR A 15 -8.38 -8.69 -14.44
C THR A 15 -7.34 -7.70 -13.94
N THR A 16 -6.34 -8.17 -13.18
CA THR A 16 -5.30 -7.33 -12.53
C THR A 16 -4.64 -6.35 -13.48
N ASP A 17 -4.20 -6.81 -14.65
CA ASP A 17 -3.47 -5.98 -15.60
C ASP A 17 -4.33 -4.84 -16.19
N ALA A 18 -5.64 -5.05 -16.29
CA ALA A 18 -6.56 -4.00 -16.72
C ALA A 18 -6.66 -2.88 -15.66
N PHE A 19 -6.72 -3.23 -14.36
CA PHE A 19 -6.67 -2.25 -13.28
C PHE A 19 -5.34 -1.49 -13.24
N LEU A 20 -4.22 -2.17 -13.42
CA LEU A 20 -2.90 -1.54 -13.45
C LEU A 20 -2.76 -0.55 -14.62
N LYS A 21 -3.23 -0.92 -15.82
CA LYS A 21 -3.27 -0.02 -16.97
C LYS A 21 -4.14 1.20 -16.70
N LEU A 22 -5.31 1.01 -16.07
CA LEU A 22 -6.17 2.11 -15.66
C LEU A 22 -5.44 3.06 -14.72
N TYR A 23 -4.81 2.56 -13.65
CA TYR A 23 -4.10 3.38 -12.68
C TYR A 23 -2.93 4.14 -13.32
N LYS A 24 -2.18 3.49 -14.18
CA LYS A 24 -1.08 4.12 -14.93
C LYS A 24 -1.57 5.30 -15.79
N SER A 25 -2.78 5.22 -16.37
CA SER A 25 -3.35 6.34 -17.13
C SER A 25 -3.68 7.58 -16.29
N PHE A 26 -3.68 7.45 -14.97
CA PHE A 26 -3.84 8.54 -13.99
C PHE A 26 -2.53 8.94 -13.29
N GLY A 27 -1.37 8.49 -13.80
CA GLY A 27 -0.05 8.77 -13.22
C GLY A 27 0.26 7.95 -11.96
N VAL A 28 -0.47 6.86 -11.73
CA VAL A 28 -0.19 5.92 -10.62
C VAL A 28 0.71 4.81 -11.17
N ASP A 29 2.01 5.07 -11.20
CA ASP A 29 2.99 4.17 -11.80
C ASP A 29 3.55 3.15 -10.81
N VAL A 30 3.57 3.49 -9.52
CA VAL A 30 4.07 2.63 -8.46
C VAL A 30 2.92 1.91 -7.79
N SER A 31 2.89 0.59 -7.90
CA SER A 31 1.93 -0.25 -7.21
C SER A 31 2.54 -1.58 -6.77
N LEU A 32 1.94 -2.19 -5.77
CA LEU A 32 2.28 -3.52 -5.28
C LEU A 32 1.12 -4.46 -5.55
N ARG A 33 1.43 -5.71 -5.86
CA ARG A 33 0.45 -6.76 -6.07
C ARG A 33 0.77 -7.97 -5.19
N THR A 34 -0.25 -8.47 -4.50
CA THR A 34 -0.21 -9.77 -3.82
C THR A 34 -1.39 -10.63 -4.21
N VAL A 35 -1.31 -11.92 -3.95
CA VAL A 35 -2.38 -12.89 -4.24
C VAL A 35 -3.11 -13.24 -2.96
N GLY A 36 -4.43 -13.37 -3.06
CA GLY A 36 -5.30 -13.79 -1.98
C GLY A 36 -6.34 -14.81 -2.47
N ALA A 37 -7.00 -15.48 -1.53
CA ALA A 37 -8.12 -16.37 -1.82
C ALA A 37 -9.45 -15.65 -1.50
N GLY A 38 -10.41 -15.72 -2.42
CA GLY A 38 -11.77 -15.27 -2.15
C GLY A 38 -12.46 -16.19 -1.14
N THR A 39 -13.15 -15.59 -0.15
CA THR A 39 -13.89 -16.32 0.89
C THR A 39 -15.41 -16.31 0.66
N ALA A 40 -15.86 -15.76 -0.48
CA ALA A 40 -17.30 -15.71 -0.79
C ALA A 40 -17.89 -17.11 -0.91
N VAL A 41 -18.91 -17.30 -0.13
CA VAL A 41 -19.80 -18.44 0.10
C VAL A 41 -19.53 -19.70 -0.74
N GLN A 42 -18.81 -20.64 -0.13
CA GLN A 42 -18.55 -21.96 -0.71
C GLN A 42 -19.84 -22.72 -1.09
N GLU A 43 -20.93 -22.49 -0.38
CA GLU A 43 -22.20 -23.15 -0.62
C GLU A 43 -22.81 -22.81 -1.99
N THR A 44 -22.70 -21.55 -2.42
CA THR A 44 -23.20 -21.13 -3.74
C THR A 44 -22.27 -21.54 -4.87
N LEU A 45 -20.96 -21.55 -4.64
CA LEU A 45 -19.95 -21.93 -5.65
C LEU A 45 -19.91 -23.44 -5.86
N SER A 46 -20.01 -24.24 -4.80
CA SER A 46 -20.02 -25.71 -4.90
C SER A 46 -21.27 -26.23 -5.61
N THR A 47 -22.42 -25.57 -5.41
CA THR A 47 -23.67 -25.92 -6.09
C THR A 47 -23.63 -25.63 -7.61
N LEU A 48 -22.77 -24.67 -8.01
CA LEU A 48 -22.58 -24.27 -9.42
C LEU A 48 -21.31 -24.85 -10.06
N GLY A 49 -20.55 -25.69 -9.34
CA GLY A 49 -19.31 -26.28 -9.86
C GLY A 49 -18.19 -25.25 -10.09
N LEU A 50 -18.26 -24.08 -9.45
CA LEU A 50 -17.26 -23.02 -9.57
C LEU A 50 -16.15 -23.20 -8.55
N GLU A 51 -14.90 -23.13 -9.00
CA GLU A 51 -13.72 -23.18 -8.12
C GLU A 51 -13.52 -21.86 -7.36
N LYS A 52 -12.76 -21.92 -6.23
CA LYS A 52 -12.30 -20.72 -5.51
C LYS A 52 -11.55 -19.81 -6.47
N THR A 53 -12.06 -18.62 -6.71
CA THR A 53 -11.35 -17.65 -7.52
C THR A 53 -10.16 -17.08 -6.79
N GLU A 54 -8.98 -17.17 -7.41
CA GLU A 54 -7.79 -16.45 -6.94
C GLU A 54 -8.03 -14.95 -7.08
N LYS A 55 -7.84 -14.22 -5.98
CA LYS A 55 -7.93 -12.77 -5.93
C LYS A 55 -6.55 -12.15 -5.99
N ALA A 56 -6.46 -10.99 -6.62
CA ALA A 56 -5.32 -10.11 -6.51
C ALA A 56 -5.68 -8.92 -5.62
N VAL A 57 -4.74 -8.53 -4.77
CA VAL A 57 -4.83 -7.30 -3.98
C VAL A 57 -3.77 -6.35 -4.51
N LEU A 58 -4.21 -5.17 -4.95
CA LEU A 58 -3.36 -4.11 -5.45
C LEU A 58 -3.29 -2.99 -4.42
N PHE A 59 -2.09 -2.45 -4.21
CA PHE A 59 -1.83 -1.33 -3.32
C PHE A 59 -1.13 -0.22 -4.09
N ALA A 60 -1.58 1.01 -3.93
CA ALA A 60 -0.94 2.19 -4.52
C ALA A 60 -1.11 3.42 -3.63
N ILE A 61 -0.25 4.42 -3.79
CA ILE A 61 -0.43 5.74 -3.20
C ILE A 61 -1.01 6.67 -4.26
N ILE A 62 -2.09 7.34 -3.91
CA ILE A 62 -2.75 8.32 -4.79
C ILE A 62 -2.96 9.64 -4.09
N THR A 63 -3.08 10.71 -4.86
CA THR A 63 -3.46 12.04 -4.34
C THR A 63 -4.97 12.19 -4.22
N ALA A 64 -5.42 13.08 -3.34
CA ALA A 64 -6.83 13.40 -3.17
C ALA A 64 -7.47 13.86 -4.49
N ASP A 65 -6.74 14.63 -5.31
CA ASP A 65 -7.22 15.15 -6.59
C ASP A 65 -7.39 14.04 -7.65
N SER A 66 -6.62 12.97 -7.54
CA SER A 66 -6.70 11.83 -8.47
C SER A 66 -7.92 10.94 -8.17
N TRP A 67 -8.31 10.82 -6.90
CA TRP A 67 -9.34 9.88 -6.47
C TRP A 67 -10.70 10.01 -7.19
N PRO A 68 -11.31 11.21 -7.32
CA PRO A 68 -12.61 11.34 -7.98
C PRO A 68 -12.56 10.88 -9.45
N ARG A 69 -11.44 11.13 -10.14
CA ARG A 69 -11.23 10.72 -11.53
C ARG A 69 -11.06 9.20 -11.63
N ILE A 70 -10.24 8.62 -10.76
CA ILE A 70 -10.02 7.18 -10.67
C ILE A 70 -11.33 6.47 -10.32
N GLN A 71 -12.09 6.96 -9.33
CA GLN A 71 -13.38 6.39 -8.93
C GLN A 71 -14.38 6.36 -10.10
N LYS A 72 -14.47 7.45 -10.87
CA LYS A 72 -15.33 7.53 -12.05
C LYS A 72 -14.90 6.52 -13.12
N ALA A 73 -13.59 6.35 -13.33
CA ALA A 73 -13.06 5.40 -14.29
C ALA A 73 -13.27 3.95 -13.84
N LEU A 74 -13.08 3.65 -12.56
CA LEU A 74 -13.38 2.34 -11.97
C LEU A 74 -14.82 1.91 -12.22
N ARG A 75 -15.78 2.81 -12.04
CA ARG A 75 -17.20 2.54 -12.33
C ARG A 75 -17.46 2.33 -13.84
N ARG A 76 -16.92 3.22 -14.69
CA ARG A 76 -17.25 3.22 -16.13
C ARG A 76 -16.50 2.14 -16.91
N GLN A 77 -15.23 1.93 -16.64
CA GLN A 77 -14.36 1.05 -17.42
C GLN A 77 -14.22 -0.33 -16.79
N MET A 78 -14.12 -0.39 -15.45
CA MET A 78 -13.93 -1.65 -14.73
C MET A 78 -15.24 -2.22 -14.17
N ARG A 79 -16.33 -1.43 -14.23
CA ARG A 79 -17.66 -1.81 -13.72
C ARG A 79 -17.62 -2.29 -12.27
N ILE A 80 -16.82 -1.61 -11.44
CA ILE A 80 -16.56 -2.02 -10.04
C ILE A 80 -17.82 -1.97 -9.16
N ASP A 81 -18.87 -1.32 -9.63
CA ASP A 81 -20.21 -1.29 -9.04
C ASP A 81 -21.04 -2.56 -9.30
N VAL A 82 -20.57 -3.45 -10.17
CA VAL A 82 -21.21 -4.74 -10.43
C VAL A 82 -20.69 -5.78 -9.45
N PRO A 83 -21.55 -6.50 -8.72
CA PRO A 83 -21.11 -7.57 -7.82
C PRO A 83 -20.21 -8.59 -8.52
N GLY A 84 -19.11 -8.96 -7.87
CA GLY A 84 -18.15 -9.93 -8.38
C GLY A 84 -16.99 -9.36 -9.19
N THR A 85 -17.03 -8.09 -9.64
CA THR A 85 -15.92 -7.48 -10.41
C THR A 85 -14.75 -7.04 -9.55
N GLY A 86 -14.98 -6.73 -8.27
CA GLY A 86 -13.95 -6.31 -7.31
C GLY A 86 -14.46 -5.27 -6.32
N ILE A 87 -13.55 -4.80 -5.50
CA ILE A 87 -13.76 -3.70 -4.56
C ILE A 87 -12.53 -2.80 -4.55
N ALA A 88 -12.73 -1.49 -4.50
CA ALA A 88 -11.66 -0.52 -4.31
C ALA A 88 -12.05 0.47 -3.21
N PHE A 89 -11.12 0.75 -2.32
CA PHE A 89 -11.30 1.71 -1.25
C PHE A 89 -10.00 2.46 -0.98
N ILE A 90 -10.12 3.59 -0.30
CA ILE A 90 -8.99 4.43 0.06
C ILE A 90 -8.91 4.60 1.58
N VAL A 91 -7.67 4.67 2.07
CA VAL A 91 -7.37 4.97 3.47
C VAL A 91 -6.46 6.20 3.50
N PRO A 92 -6.75 7.23 4.30
CA PRO A 92 -5.88 8.38 4.39
C PRO A 92 -4.50 7.99 4.91
N VAL A 93 -3.44 8.56 4.31
CA VAL A 93 -2.06 8.40 4.78
C VAL A 93 -1.74 9.54 5.72
N SER A 94 -1.28 9.24 6.94
CA SER A 94 -0.95 10.26 7.94
C SER A 94 0.46 10.82 7.78
N SER A 95 1.43 10.01 7.34
CA SER A 95 2.80 10.46 7.06
C SER A 95 3.54 9.52 6.11
N ILE A 96 4.54 10.05 5.41
CA ILE A 96 5.48 9.28 4.57
C ILE A 96 6.90 9.57 5.03
N GLY A 97 7.70 8.52 5.14
CA GLY A 97 9.10 8.60 5.55
C GLY A 97 10.00 9.19 4.48
N GLY A 98 10.23 10.50 4.56
CA GLY A 98 11.18 11.23 3.73
C GLY A 98 10.64 11.74 2.39
N LYS A 99 11.14 12.93 2.00
CA LYS A 99 10.73 13.63 0.78
C LYS A 99 10.97 12.80 -0.50
N ARG A 100 12.02 12.00 -0.53
CA ARG A 100 12.34 11.16 -1.71
C ARG A 100 11.30 10.09 -1.94
N ALA A 101 10.85 9.41 -0.88
CA ALA A 101 9.78 8.40 -0.96
C ALA A 101 8.48 9.04 -1.43
N LEU A 102 8.14 10.21 -0.89
CA LEU A 102 6.97 10.97 -1.31
C LEU A 102 7.02 11.30 -2.81
N LEU A 103 8.10 11.89 -3.29
CA LEU A 103 8.26 12.24 -4.70
C LEU A 103 8.20 11.01 -5.62
N PHE A 104 8.84 9.91 -5.24
CA PHE A 104 8.80 8.66 -5.99
C PHE A 104 7.39 8.08 -6.11
N LEU A 105 6.63 8.06 -5.02
CA LEU A 105 5.26 7.52 -5.01
C LEU A 105 4.25 8.39 -5.77
N THR A 106 4.58 9.66 -5.99
CA THR A 106 3.66 10.64 -6.58
C THR A 106 4.22 11.32 -7.84
N GLU A 107 5.27 10.77 -8.45
CA GLU A 107 6.08 11.40 -9.53
C GLU A 107 5.24 11.96 -10.68
N HIS A 108 4.20 11.22 -11.13
CA HIS A 108 3.31 11.64 -12.21
C HIS A 108 1.92 12.06 -11.73
N GLN A 109 1.78 12.34 -10.43
CA GLN A 109 0.54 12.83 -9.84
C GLN A 109 0.67 14.31 -9.46
N THR A 110 -0.40 15.08 -9.59
CA THR A 110 -0.43 16.46 -9.11
C THR A 110 -0.40 16.46 -7.57
N LEU A 111 0.66 17.01 -7.00
CA LEU A 111 0.86 17.11 -5.56
C LEU A 111 0.98 18.58 -5.17
N GLU A 112 -0.02 19.11 -4.46
CA GLU A 112 0.11 20.38 -3.73
C GLU A 112 0.40 20.05 -2.25
N LEU A 113 1.58 20.39 -1.77
CA LEU A 113 1.95 20.18 -0.36
C LEU A 113 1.19 21.17 0.51
N LYS A 114 0.25 20.71 1.31
CA LYS A 114 -0.39 21.44 2.41
C LYS A 114 -0.21 20.65 3.70
N GLU A 115 -0.20 21.36 4.83
CA GLU A 115 0.10 20.84 6.17
C GLU A 115 -0.70 19.60 6.57
N GLU A 116 -0.11 18.81 7.48
CA GLU A 116 -0.61 17.52 7.98
C GLU A 116 -2.11 17.52 8.29
N SER A 117 -2.79 16.46 7.86
CA SER A 117 -4.18 16.22 8.27
C SER A 117 -4.20 15.84 9.75
N THR A 118 -4.67 16.74 10.58
CA THR A 118 -4.96 16.45 11.99
C THR A 118 -6.24 15.61 12.08
N LEU A 119 -6.13 14.30 11.85
CA LEU A 119 -7.11 13.37 12.42
C LEU A 119 -6.83 13.36 13.92
N LYS A 120 -7.66 14.09 14.67
CA LYS A 120 -7.58 14.18 16.11
C LYS A 120 -7.98 12.83 16.69
N ASP A 121 -7.15 12.31 17.60
CA ASP A 121 -7.43 11.21 18.52
C ASP A 121 -7.26 9.77 17.99
N THR A 122 -6.13 9.49 17.35
CA THR A 122 -5.69 8.12 17.12
C THR A 122 -4.62 7.75 18.15
N ARG A 123 -4.86 6.70 18.94
CA ARG A 123 -3.88 6.18 19.93
C ARG A 123 -2.79 5.35 19.26
N TYR A 124 -3.08 4.78 18.11
CA TYR A 124 -2.23 3.89 17.35
C TYR A 124 -2.19 4.28 15.88
N ASP A 125 -1.10 3.95 15.23
CA ASP A 125 -0.89 4.04 13.79
C ASP A 125 -0.45 2.68 13.25
N LEU A 126 -0.87 2.35 12.04
CA LEU A 126 -0.35 1.25 11.27
C LEU A 126 0.79 1.77 10.39
N LEU A 127 2.02 1.36 10.67
CA LEU A 127 3.16 1.61 9.82
C LEU A 127 3.24 0.54 8.74
N LEU A 128 3.42 0.98 7.49
CA LEU A 128 3.65 0.12 6.34
C LEU A 128 5.05 0.37 5.82
N VAL A 129 5.84 -0.70 5.71
CA VAL A 129 7.18 -0.64 5.14
C VAL A 129 7.22 -1.51 3.90
N ILE A 130 7.44 -0.87 2.75
CA ILE A 130 7.69 -1.58 1.48
C ILE A 130 9.18 -1.74 1.34
N ALA A 131 9.67 -2.96 1.15
CA ALA A 131 11.09 -3.24 1.00
C ALA A 131 11.36 -4.33 -0.01
N ASN A 132 12.62 -4.46 -0.42
CA ASN A 132 13.07 -5.62 -1.18
C ASN A 132 12.95 -6.88 -0.33
N GLN A 133 12.64 -8.01 -0.97
CA GLN A 133 12.55 -9.30 -0.28
C GLN A 133 13.87 -9.67 0.42
N GLY A 134 13.76 -10.25 1.61
CA GLY A 134 14.89 -10.73 2.40
C GLY A 134 15.47 -9.71 3.39
N TYR A 135 14.94 -8.48 3.44
CA TYR A 135 15.43 -7.43 4.35
C TYR A 135 14.51 -7.19 5.56
N THR A 136 13.47 -7.98 5.75
CA THR A 136 12.55 -7.87 6.89
C THR A 136 13.28 -7.92 8.24
N GLY A 137 14.31 -8.77 8.38
CA GLY A 137 15.11 -8.85 9.61
C GLY A 137 15.71 -7.51 9.98
N SER A 138 16.46 -6.90 9.07
CA SER A 138 17.09 -5.57 9.28
C SER A 138 16.08 -4.48 9.59
N ILE A 139 14.92 -4.49 8.90
CA ILE A 139 13.83 -3.53 9.14
C ILE A 139 13.27 -3.71 10.56
N MET A 140 12.98 -4.95 10.95
CA MET A 140 12.39 -5.24 12.25
C MET A 140 13.36 -5.01 13.41
N ASP A 141 14.65 -5.24 13.21
CA ASP A 141 15.68 -4.94 14.22
C ASP A 141 15.76 -3.42 14.48
N ALA A 142 15.77 -2.61 13.40
CA ALA A 142 15.71 -1.16 13.52
C ALA A 142 14.40 -0.69 14.19
N ALA A 143 13.26 -1.28 13.81
CA ALA A 143 11.96 -0.93 14.37
C ALA A 143 11.86 -1.29 15.87
N ARG A 144 12.34 -2.48 16.28
CA ARG A 144 12.34 -2.93 17.67
C ARG A 144 13.24 -2.06 18.55
N ALA A 145 14.40 -1.65 18.04
CA ALA A 145 15.29 -0.74 18.76
C ALA A 145 14.62 0.61 19.08
N ALA A 146 13.59 0.98 18.33
CA ALA A 146 12.79 2.20 18.54
C ALA A 146 11.42 1.93 19.22
N GLY A 147 11.18 0.73 19.74
CA GLY A 147 10.00 0.40 20.55
C GLY A 147 8.90 -0.38 19.81
N ALA A 148 9.09 -0.81 18.58
CA ALA A 148 8.10 -1.65 17.89
C ALA A 148 7.97 -3.03 18.55
N GLY A 149 6.73 -3.46 18.86
CA GLY A 149 6.46 -4.76 19.48
C GLY A 149 6.62 -5.94 18.52
N GLY A 150 6.35 -5.75 17.23
CA GLY A 150 6.40 -6.79 16.20
C GLY A 150 5.82 -6.32 14.88
N GLY A 151 5.82 -7.19 13.88
CA GLY A 151 5.26 -6.90 12.56
C GLY A 151 4.77 -8.14 11.86
N THR A 152 3.89 -7.94 10.88
CA THR A 152 3.40 -8.99 9.97
C THR A 152 3.95 -8.71 8.57
N VAL A 153 4.41 -9.75 7.88
CA VAL A 153 4.98 -9.65 6.53
C VAL A 153 4.01 -10.19 5.50
N ILE A 154 3.82 -9.43 4.42
CA ILE A 154 3.09 -9.86 3.23
C ILE A 154 4.06 -9.84 2.06
N HIS A 155 4.20 -10.98 1.37
CA HIS A 155 5.00 -11.04 0.15
C HIS A 155 4.21 -10.45 -1.02
N ALA A 156 4.86 -9.58 -1.79
CA ALA A 156 4.24 -8.86 -2.90
C ALA A 156 5.20 -8.74 -4.09
N LYS A 157 4.64 -8.42 -5.26
CA LYS A 157 5.41 -8.03 -6.44
C LYS A 157 5.20 -6.55 -6.72
N GLY A 158 6.29 -5.83 -6.93
CA GLY A 158 6.24 -4.48 -7.46
C GLY A 158 5.79 -4.51 -8.92
N THR A 159 4.91 -3.59 -9.31
CA THR A 159 4.43 -3.44 -10.69
C THR A 159 4.51 -1.97 -11.09
N GLY A 160 4.70 -1.70 -12.39
CA GLY A 160 4.73 -0.32 -12.91
C GLY A 160 6.12 0.31 -12.96
N MET A 161 7.19 -0.46 -12.71
CA MET A 161 8.55 0.08 -12.57
C MET A 161 9.43 -0.07 -13.82
N GLU A 162 8.85 -0.35 -14.98
CA GLU A 162 9.61 -0.49 -16.25
C GLU A 162 10.32 0.79 -16.73
N GLY A 163 10.18 1.91 -16.03
CA GLY A 163 10.91 3.15 -16.30
C GLY A 163 11.66 3.70 -15.10
N ALA A 164 11.36 3.26 -13.90
CA ALA A 164 12.02 3.68 -12.66
C ALA A 164 13.16 2.72 -12.31
N ALA A 165 14.15 2.61 -13.18
CA ALA A 165 15.22 1.61 -13.08
C ALA A 165 16.01 1.67 -11.76
N ARG A 166 15.94 2.77 -10.99
CA ARG A 166 16.67 2.92 -9.74
C ARG A 166 15.99 3.91 -8.79
N PHE A 167 15.56 3.44 -7.63
CA PHE A 167 15.26 4.29 -6.50
C PHE A 167 16.48 4.38 -5.59
N MET A 168 17.04 5.57 -5.39
CA MET A 168 18.24 5.82 -4.56
C MET A 168 19.49 5.00 -4.98
N GLY A 169 19.64 4.67 -6.27
CA GLY A 169 20.78 3.86 -6.75
C GLY A 169 20.66 2.36 -6.52
N ILE A 170 19.50 1.89 -6.06
CA ILE A 170 19.21 0.48 -5.80
C ILE A 170 18.32 -0.04 -6.93
N ASP A 171 18.70 -1.18 -7.50
CA ASP A 171 17.87 -1.86 -8.50
C ASP A 171 16.55 -2.29 -7.84
N LEU A 172 15.44 -1.94 -8.49
CA LEU A 172 14.12 -2.30 -8.00
C LEU A 172 13.83 -3.76 -8.33
N VAL A 173 14.09 -4.62 -7.38
CA VAL A 173 13.74 -6.04 -7.46
C VAL A 173 12.21 -6.17 -7.53
N ASN A 174 11.71 -7.01 -8.42
CA ASN A 174 10.26 -7.24 -8.56
C ASN A 174 9.62 -7.84 -7.30
N GLU A 175 10.37 -8.67 -6.56
CA GLU A 175 9.89 -9.27 -5.30
C GLU A 175 10.04 -8.28 -4.15
N LYS A 176 8.92 -8.00 -3.49
CA LYS A 176 8.81 -7.05 -2.38
C LYS A 176 8.21 -7.70 -1.16
N GLU A 177 8.50 -7.11 -0.01
CA GLU A 177 7.83 -7.40 1.25
C GLU A 177 7.14 -6.14 1.74
N LEU A 178 5.91 -6.30 2.19
CA LEU A 178 5.13 -5.28 2.88
C LEU A 178 5.09 -5.66 4.36
N VAL A 179 5.80 -4.91 5.19
CA VAL A 179 5.84 -5.14 6.65
C VAL A 179 4.83 -4.21 7.31
N LEU A 180 3.91 -4.79 8.05
CA LEU A 180 2.84 -4.12 8.80
C LEU A 180 3.24 -4.06 10.27
N ILE A 181 3.38 -2.87 10.84
CA ILE A 181 3.76 -2.66 12.24
C ILE A 181 2.72 -1.76 12.91
N VAL A 182 2.03 -2.27 13.93
CA VAL A 182 1.15 -1.44 14.75
C VAL A 182 1.97 -0.82 15.88
N SER A 183 1.93 0.50 16.01
CA SER A 183 2.64 1.24 17.05
C SER A 183 1.76 2.30 17.70
N ARG A 184 2.12 2.75 18.89
CA ARG A 184 1.50 3.93 19.47
C ARG A 184 1.82 5.16 18.61
N THR A 185 0.86 6.07 18.47
CA THR A 185 1.04 7.31 17.70
C THR A 185 2.23 8.14 18.21
N SER A 186 2.49 8.11 19.53
CA SER A 186 3.64 8.78 20.15
C SER A 186 5.01 8.18 19.75
N GLU A 187 5.07 6.90 19.37
CA GLU A 187 6.29 6.17 19.02
C GLU A 187 6.52 6.13 17.50
N LYS A 188 5.49 6.38 16.72
CA LYS A 188 5.48 6.28 15.26
C LYS A 188 6.68 6.93 14.59
N ASN A 189 6.92 8.21 14.89
CA ASN A 189 7.99 8.98 14.24
C ASN A 189 9.39 8.45 14.58
N ALA A 190 9.59 7.97 15.82
CA ALA A 190 10.84 7.37 16.24
C ALA A 190 11.11 6.06 15.50
N ILE A 191 10.08 5.21 15.36
CA ILE A 191 10.16 3.93 14.64
C ILE A 191 10.41 4.18 13.15
N MET A 192 9.64 5.08 12.52
CA MET A 192 9.84 5.43 11.11
C MET A 192 11.26 5.94 10.85
N LYS A 193 11.76 6.84 11.71
CA LYS A 193 13.12 7.37 11.60
C LYS A 193 14.17 6.27 11.77
N ALA A 194 14.01 5.40 12.76
CA ALA A 194 14.94 4.29 12.99
C ALA A 194 15.03 3.35 11.77
N ILE A 195 13.90 3.02 11.14
CA ILE A 195 13.87 2.21 9.91
C ILE A 195 14.60 2.93 8.77
N MET A 196 14.36 4.23 8.58
CA MET A 196 14.99 5.01 7.51
C MET A 196 16.50 5.17 7.69
N ASP A 197 16.96 5.32 8.93
CA ASP A 197 18.36 5.61 9.25
C ASP A 197 19.21 4.33 9.42
N ASN A 198 18.64 3.27 9.98
CA ASN A 198 19.39 2.10 10.47
C ASN A 198 19.08 0.79 9.72
N ALA A 199 18.01 0.71 8.93
CA ALA A 199 17.79 -0.46 8.09
C ALA A 199 18.84 -0.52 6.96
N ASP A 200 19.16 -1.74 6.51
CA ASP A 200 20.11 -1.90 5.40
C ASP A 200 19.65 -1.06 4.19
N LYS A 201 20.57 -0.26 3.65
CA LYS A 201 20.30 0.60 2.49
C LYS A 201 19.85 -0.19 1.25
N LYS A 202 20.30 -1.45 1.13
CA LYS A 202 19.89 -2.35 0.04
C LYS A 202 18.44 -2.80 0.18
N ALA A 203 17.81 -2.63 1.35
CA ALA A 203 16.40 -2.89 1.53
C ALA A 203 15.53 -2.00 0.64
N GLY A 204 16.02 -0.80 0.27
CA GLY A 204 15.25 0.15 -0.52
C GLY A 204 13.91 0.48 0.14
N SER A 205 13.91 0.62 1.47
CA SER A 205 12.69 0.73 2.26
C SER A 205 11.96 2.05 2.04
N ILE A 206 10.65 1.96 1.85
CA ILE A 206 9.71 3.07 1.83
C ILE A 206 8.78 2.85 3.02
N VAL A 207 8.69 3.83 3.92
CA VAL A 207 7.83 3.75 5.10
C VAL A 207 6.79 4.86 5.09
N PHE A 208 5.54 4.51 5.40
CA PHE A 208 4.44 5.44 5.59
C PHE A 208 3.50 4.94 6.68
N SER A 209 2.66 5.81 7.21
CA SER A 209 1.73 5.47 8.27
C SER A 209 0.29 5.79 7.90
N LEU A 210 -0.61 4.95 8.40
CA LEU A 210 -2.05 5.11 8.34
C LEU A 210 -2.58 5.30 9.76
N PRO A 211 -3.55 6.21 9.98
CA PRO A 211 -4.17 6.36 11.29
C PRO A 211 -5.06 5.16 11.59
N GLU A 212 -4.95 4.59 12.78
CA GLU A 212 -5.86 3.56 13.24
C GLU A 212 -7.10 4.22 13.86
N ILE A 213 -8.24 4.12 13.18
CA ILE A 213 -9.52 4.70 13.62
C ILE A 213 -10.41 3.74 14.40
N GLY A 214 -10.00 2.49 14.57
CA GLY A 214 -10.75 1.50 15.36
C GLY A 214 -9.91 0.28 15.64
N ARG A 215 -10.00 -0.24 16.88
CA ARG A 215 -9.27 -1.43 17.31
C ARG A 215 -10.20 -2.39 18.05
N ALA A 216 -10.16 -3.66 17.64
CA ALA A 216 -10.66 -4.76 18.44
C ALA A 216 -9.49 -5.37 19.20
N HIS A 217 -9.56 -5.38 20.53
CA HIS A 217 -8.66 -6.15 21.36
C HIS A 217 -9.17 -7.60 21.43
N VAL A 218 -8.29 -8.52 21.17
CA VAL A 218 -8.41 -9.92 21.58
C VAL A 218 -7.72 -10.04 22.93
#